data_50c6933acb490160158d67d203ad2d74
#
_entry.id   50c6933acb490160158d67d203ad2d74
#
_cell.length_a   1.000
_cell.length_b   1.000
_cell.length_c   1.000
_cell.angle_alpha   90.00
_cell.angle_beta   90.00
_cell.angle_gamma   90.00
#
_symmetry.space_group_name_H-M   'P 1'
#
loop_
_entity.id
_entity.type
_entity.pdbx_description
1 polymer ?
#
loop_
_entity_poly.entity_id
_entity_poly.type
_entity_poly.pdbx_seq_one_letter_code
_entity_poly.pdbx_strand_id
1 'polypeptide(L)'
;MTVRVCSENGQKSTFQRTRTGSSPSKLMKKFQCLVGATAFAALLTSGCSKSVSSTVLGDSAHPTPVHVYTVAEETARRHVQASGSLYAFEESVLSSEVEGPVSQVLADVGDAVREGQPLILIDPQELQLEVDRQRGLVRQVRAQLAIGPNDPPPADPQKLASVQRAAADLFDAERKYGRAQEMFKGKLISQQQLDEAASRFQSTQAGYTVALQEVDRLKALLVSSEASERLAEKKLSDATIRAPFSGSIKTRDVHSGEYLRVQGPVMVLVRTDTLRARLAVPERWAGWVNEGATVDLQVEAYPGQTFHGQISRINPSVAQDSRTFDAEALIANRDGRLKPGFFVQASIPSEKEEKTIFLPEGAVNYRYGVYKVFLLNGSRVSERQIRPAGQTEDQRGRRFEVAEGLKPGDRVAVAVSGDLHDGATVQEKAEGNTPALK
;
A
#
# COMPACT_ATOMS: atom_id res chain seq x y z
N MET A 1 9.70 37.80 -34.36
CA MET A 1 10.95 37.61 -35.11
C MET A 1 11.19 36.12 -35.18
N THR A 2 10.91 35.58 -36.35
CA THR A 2 10.79 34.15 -36.68
C THR A 2 12.15 33.63 -37.12
N VAL A 3 12.64 32.53 -36.59
CA VAL A 3 13.66 31.73 -37.30
C VAL A 3 13.29 30.25 -37.16
N ARG A 4 12.88 29.69 -38.31
CA ARG A 4 12.87 28.24 -38.60
C ARG A 4 14.30 27.79 -38.89
N VAL A 5 14.67 26.59 -38.41
CA VAL A 5 15.65 25.77 -39.12
C VAL A 5 15.14 24.33 -39.14
N CYS A 6 14.92 23.84 -40.37
CA CYS A 6 14.77 22.44 -40.76
C CYS A 6 16.13 21.75 -40.84
N SER A 7 16.18 20.45 -40.58
CA SER A 7 16.97 19.43 -41.28
C SER A 7 16.57 18.07 -40.71
N GLU A 8 15.79 17.26 -41.39
CA GLU A 8 16.05 16.10 -42.26
C GLU A 8 17.27 15.26 -41.86
N ASN A 9 17.01 14.03 -41.37
CA ASN A 9 17.57 12.85 -42.01
C ASN A 9 16.81 11.59 -41.51
N GLY A 10 16.23 10.93 -42.48
CA GLY A 10 15.50 9.70 -42.37
C GLY A 10 16.41 8.48 -42.37
N GLN A 11 15.98 7.48 -41.64
CA GLN A 11 16.29 6.10 -41.97
C GLN A 11 15.04 5.25 -41.67
N LYS A 12 14.37 4.88 -42.75
CA LYS A 12 13.37 3.82 -42.81
C LYS A 12 14.10 2.48 -42.72
N SER A 13 13.88 1.71 -41.68
CA SER A 13 14.18 0.27 -41.69
C SER A 13 12.85 -0.48 -41.84
N THR A 14 12.67 -1.00 -43.02
CA THR A 14 11.63 -1.95 -43.41
C THR A 14 11.91 -3.29 -42.77
N PHE A 15 11.06 -3.77 -41.86
CA PHE A 15 11.10 -5.15 -41.39
C PHE A 15 10.01 -5.94 -42.11
N GLN A 16 10.48 -6.83 -43.00
CA GLN A 16 9.67 -7.78 -43.75
C GLN A 16 9.04 -8.81 -42.83
N ARG A 17 7.74 -8.92 -42.95
CA ARG A 17 6.92 -10.03 -42.41
C ARG A 17 7.06 -11.24 -43.34
N THR A 18 7.79 -12.23 -42.94
CA THR A 18 7.71 -13.57 -43.55
C THR A 18 6.55 -14.31 -42.91
N ARG A 19 5.53 -14.56 -43.72
CA ARG A 19 4.49 -15.56 -43.52
C ARG A 19 5.09 -16.90 -43.90
N THR A 20 5.12 -17.86 -43.00
CA THR A 20 5.13 -19.29 -43.31
C THR A 20 3.86 -19.88 -42.72
N GLY A 21 3.02 -20.29 -43.64
CA GLY A 21 1.86 -21.10 -43.40
C GLY A 21 2.23 -22.56 -43.24
N SER A 22 1.48 -23.23 -42.42
CA SER A 22 1.19 -24.65 -42.56
C SER A 22 -0.15 -24.93 -41.90
N SER A 23 -1.12 -25.21 -42.74
CA SER A 23 -2.37 -25.89 -42.44
C SER A 23 -2.14 -27.38 -42.48
N PRO A 24 -2.80 -28.20 -41.67
CA PRO A 24 -3.23 -29.48 -42.14
C PRO A 24 -4.73 -29.70 -42.09
N SER A 25 -5.27 -29.88 -43.27
CA SER A 25 -6.16 -30.91 -43.79
C SER A 25 -7.12 -31.62 -42.81
N LYS A 26 -8.38 -31.34 -43.02
CA LYS A 26 -9.53 -32.17 -43.41
C LYS A 26 -9.28 -33.69 -43.33
N LEU A 27 -10.01 -34.35 -42.44
CA LEU A 27 -10.50 -35.70 -42.74
C LEU A 27 -12.00 -35.77 -42.41
N MET A 28 -12.73 -35.58 -43.49
CA MET A 28 -14.15 -35.84 -43.62
C MET A 28 -14.28 -37.31 -44.01
N LYS A 29 -15.04 -38.14 -43.26
CA LYS A 29 -15.61 -39.35 -43.78
C LYS A 29 -17.09 -39.38 -43.54
N LYS A 30 -17.75 -39.13 -44.67
CA LYS A 30 -19.13 -39.53 -44.93
C LYS A 30 -19.27 -41.03 -44.83
N PHE A 31 -20.32 -41.54 -44.20
CA PHE A 31 -20.91 -42.78 -44.62
C PHE A 31 -22.43 -42.55 -44.76
N GLN A 32 -22.82 -42.78 -46.00
CA GLN A 32 -24.18 -42.64 -46.49
C GLN A 32 -24.72 -44.04 -46.76
N CYS A 33 -26.02 -44.22 -46.53
CA CYS A 33 -26.95 -45.17 -47.12
C CYS A 33 -26.79 -46.66 -46.92
N LEU A 34 -27.77 -47.33 -46.35
CA LEU A 34 -28.57 -48.20 -47.21
C LEU A 34 -29.97 -48.44 -46.64
N VAL A 35 -30.92 -48.25 -47.51
CA VAL A 35 -32.35 -48.59 -47.43
C VAL A 35 -32.48 -50.08 -47.60
N GLY A 36 -33.44 -50.72 -46.82
CA GLY A 36 -33.81 -52.11 -47.02
C GLY A 36 -35.17 -52.37 -46.38
N ALA A 37 -36.19 -52.18 -47.17
CA ALA A 37 -37.55 -52.63 -46.89
C ALA A 37 -37.68 -54.13 -47.11
N THR A 38 -38.33 -54.86 -46.16
CA THR A 38 -39.10 -56.05 -46.51
C THR A 38 -40.24 -56.22 -45.51
N ALA A 39 -41.42 -56.19 -46.05
CA ALA A 39 -42.69 -56.62 -45.47
C ALA A 39 -42.77 -58.17 -45.38
N PHE A 40 -43.47 -58.73 -44.42
CA PHE A 40 -44.32 -59.92 -44.54
C PHE A 40 -44.68 -60.48 -43.16
N ALA A 41 -45.84 -60.56 -42.84
CA ALA A 41 -46.92 -61.47 -42.75
C ALA A 41 -47.52 -61.57 -41.34
N ALA A 42 -48.78 -61.36 -41.34
CA ALA A 42 -49.74 -61.59 -40.23
C ALA A 42 -49.89 -63.13 -39.96
N LEU A 43 -50.01 -63.46 -38.67
CA LEU A 43 -50.70 -64.69 -38.26
C LEU A 43 -51.50 -64.44 -36.98
N LEU A 44 -52.75 -64.50 -37.10
CA LEU A 44 -53.81 -64.52 -36.07
C LEU A 44 -53.65 -65.76 -35.22
N THR A 45 -53.60 -65.62 -33.89
CA THR A 45 -54.11 -66.67 -32.99
C THR A 45 -54.85 -66.01 -31.83
N SER A 46 -56.09 -66.32 -31.74
CA SER A 46 -57.06 -66.02 -30.67
C SER A 46 -56.63 -66.72 -29.38
N GLY A 47 -56.67 -66.03 -28.25
CA GLY A 47 -56.39 -66.58 -26.93
C GLY A 47 -57.05 -65.77 -25.84
N CYS A 48 -58.13 -66.28 -25.35
CA CYS A 48 -58.97 -65.98 -24.18
C CYS A 48 -58.56 -64.92 -23.20
N SER A 49 -59.44 -63.96 -23.03
CA SER A 49 -59.53 -63.05 -21.91
C SER A 49 -59.74 -63.75 -20.57
N LYS A 50 -58.84 -63.58 -19.63
CA LYS A 50 -59.12 -63.63 -18.21
C LYS A 50 -59.02 -62.26 -17.66
N SER A 51 -60.14 -61.67 -17.28
CA SER A 51 -60.24 -60.46 -16.51
C SER A 51 -59.57 -60.68 -15.13
N VAL A 52 -58.36 -60.17 -14.95
CA VAL A 52 -57.82 -60.03 -13.61
C VAL A 52 -58.39 -58.73 -13.07
N SER A 53 -59.27 -58.83 -12.14
CA SER A 53 -59.70 -57.70 -11.31
C SER A 53 -58.48 -57.19 -10.60
N SER A 54 -57.97 -56.02 -11.02
CA SER A 54 -56.99 -55.24 -10.26
C SER A 54 -57.62 -54.76 -8.96
N THR A 55 -57.42 -55.54 -7.93
CA THR A 55 -57.64 -55.06 -6.56
C THR A 55 -56.73 -53.88 -6.40
N VAL A 56 -57.30 -52.68 -6.39
CA VAL A 56 -56.62 -51.47 -5.90
C VAL A 56 -56.31 -51.81 -4.45
N LEU A 57 -55.05 -52.17 -4.21
CA LEU A 57 -54.45 -52.13 -2.88
C LEU A 57 -54.54 -50.68 -2.46
N GLY A 58 -55.50 -50.36 -1.66
CA GLY A 58 -55.55 -49.12 -0.90
C GLY A 58 -54.26 -49.03 -0.14
N ASP A 59 -53.44 -48.03 -0.53
CA ASP A 59 -52.27 -47.62 0.16
C ASP A 59 -52.69 -47.25 1.59
N SER A 60 -52.62 -48.20 2.49
CA SER A 60 -52.71 -47.95 3.92
C SER A 60 -51.37 -47.27 4.31
N ALA A 61 -51.26 -46.03 3.90
CA ALA A 61 -50.09 -45.17 4.29
C ALA A 61 -50.11 -45.06 5.81
N HIS A 62 -49.31 -45.89 6.45
CA HIS A 62 -48.97 -45.63 7.83
C HIS A 62 -48.33 -44.21 7.90
N PRO A 63 -48.89 -43.32 8.74
CA PRO A 63 -48.36 -41.95 8.81
C PRO A 63 -46.88 -42.00 9.22
N THR A 64 -46.01 -41.42 8.39
CA THR A 64 -44.57 -41.38 8.66
C THR A 64 -44.32 -40.44 9.84
N PRO A 65 -43.69 -40.91 10.91
CA PRO A 65 -43.36 -40.04 12.04
C PRO A 65 -42.30 -39.04 11.64
N VAL A 66 -42.58 -37.75 11.83
CA VAL A 66 -41.65 -36.66 11.52
C VAL A 66 -41.48 -35.74 12.73
N HIS A 67 -40.28 -35.21 12.91
CA HIS A 67 -40.08 -34.09 13.78
C HIS A 67 -40.46 -32.80 13.04
N VAL A 68 -41.06 -31.86 13.73
CA VAL A 68 -41.46 -30.58 13.14
C VAL A 68 -40.58 -29.48 13.66
N TYR A 69 -40.01 -28.75 12.73
CA TYR A 69 -39.25 -27.53 13.03
C TYR A 69 -40.08 -26.32 12.62
N THR A 70 -40.34 -25.42 13.56
CA THR A 70 -41.03 -24.16 13.27
C THR A 70 -40.03 -23.11 12.83
N VAL A 71 -40.19 -22.58 11.65
CA VAL A 71 -39.35 -21.58 11.03
C VAL A 71 -39.43 -20.27 11.82
N ALA A 72 -38.30 -19.79 12.33
CA ALA A 72 -38.20 -18.52 13.01
C ALA A 72 -37.14 -17.64 12.30
N GLU A 73 -37.35 -16.33 12.34
CA GLU A 73 -36.29 -15.40 11.98
C GLU A 73 -35.29 -15.36 13.12
N GLU A 74 -34.04 -15.64 12.79
CA GLU A 74 -32.90 -15.46 13.69
C GLU A 74 -32.07 -14.29 13.20
N THR A 75 -31.50 -13.52 14.13
CA THR A 75 -30.59 -12.46 13.82
C THR A 75 -29.20 -13.05 13.60
N ALA A 76 -28.65 -12.90 12.41
CA ALA A 76 -27.32 -13.35 12.06
C ALA A 76 -26.38 -12.16 11.85
N ARG A 77 -25.18 -12.24 12.42
CA ARG A 77 -24.09 -11.34 12.09
C ARG A 77 -23.35 -11.88 10.88
N ARG A 78 -23.25 -11.06 9.86
CA ARG A 78 -22.55 -11.45 8.66
C ARG A 78 -21.04 -11.25 8.81
N HIS A 79 -20.28 -12.16 8.25
CA HIS A 79 -18.86 -12.04 8.08
C HIS A 79 -18.54 -11.69 6.63
N VAL A 80 -17.93 -10.54 6.42
CA VAL A 80 -17.47 -10.14 5.10
C VAL A 80 -16.17 -10.87 4.80
N GLN A 81 -16.19 -11.72 3.78
CA GLN A 81 -14.99 -12.43 3.32
C GLN A 81 -14.25 -11.56 2.32
N ALA A 82 -12.96 -11.39 2.54
CA ALA A 82 -12.06 -10.69 1.65
C ALA A 82 -10.75 -11.47 1.53
N SER A 83 -10.04 -11.27 0.45
CA SER A 83 -8.70 -11.83 0.26
C SER A 83 -7.71 -10.74 -0.05
N GLY A 84 -6.44 -11.00 0.21
CA GLY A 84 -5.42 -9.99 -0.01
C GLY A 84 -4.02 -10.49 0.25
N SER A 85 -3.09 -9.54 0.44
CA SER A 85 -1.70 -9.84 0.71
C SER A 85 -1.16 -8.94 1.82
N LEU A 86 -0.13 -9.46 2.51
CA LEU A 86 0.59 -8.72 3.54
C LEU A 86 1.67 -7.85 2.89
N TYR A 87 1.81 -6.64 3.38
CA TYR A 87 2.86 -5.69 3.04
C TYR A 87 3.61 -5.26 4.29
N ALA A 88 4.86 -4.88 4.13
CA ALA A 88 5.60 -4.23 5.20
C ALA A 88 4.88 -2.94 5.64
N PHE A 89 4.95 -2.60 6.92
CA PHE A 89 4.42 -1.33 7.42
C PHE A 89 5.10 -0.14 6.74
N GLU A 90 6.41 -0.25 6.56
CA GLU A 90 7.25 0.74 5.88
C GLU A 90 8.32 0.00 5.09
N GLU A 91 8.57 0.46 3.87
CA GLU A 91 9.61 -0.05 2.99
C GLU A 91 10.36 1.15 2.40
N SER A 92 11.68 1.18 2.56
CA SER A 92 12.53 2.24 2.03
C SER A 92 13.67 1.66 1.22
N VAL A 93 13.84 2.18 0.02
CA VAL A 93 15.02 1.92 -0.82
C VAL A 93 16.08 2.94 -0.42
N LEU A 94 17.12 2.47 0.24
CA LEU A 94 18.27 3.29 0.62
C LEU A 94 19.15 3.51 -0.61
N SER A 95 19.52 4.76 -0.84
CA SER A 95 20.37 5.16 -1.96
C SER A 95 21.55 5.99 -1.43
N SER A 96 22.65 6.01 -2.18
CA SER A 96 23.77 6.86 -1.84
C SER A 96 23.48 8.32 -2.17
N GLU A 97 23.78 9.24 -1.24
CA GLU A 97 23.74 10.70 -1.47
C GLU A 97 25.07 11.24 -2.01
N VAL A 98 26.14 10.45 -1.90
CA VAL A 98 27.50 10.78 -2.36
C VAL A 98 28.04 9.68 -3.25
N GLU A 99 28.99 10.03 -4.12
CA GLU A 99 29.71 9.05 -4.93
C GLU A 99 31.03 8.64 -4.25
N GLY A 100 31.47 7.43 -4.54
CA GLY A 100 32.73 6.91 -4.02
C GLY A 100 32.76 5.38 -3.91
N PRO A 101 33.93 4.79 -3.67
CA PRO A 101 34.06 3.36 -3.45
C PRO A 101 33.54 2.96 -2.06
N VAL A 102 32.83 1.83 -2.00
CA VAL A 102 32.36 1.25 -0.73
C VAL A 102 33.54 0.66 0.03
N SER A 103 33.81 1.24 1.19
CA SER A 103 34.84 0.74 2.10
C SER A 103 34.39 -0.53 2.81
N GLN A 104 33.18 -0.50 3.43
CA GLN A 104 32.64 -1.61 4.19
C GLN A 104 31.12 -1.69 4.08
N VAL A 105 30.61 -2.90 4.09
CA VAL A 105 29.19 -3.21 4.26
C VAL A 105 29.02 -3.85 5.62
N LEU A 106 28.21 -3.25 6.50
CA LEU A 106 28.09 -3.59 7.93
C LEU A 106 26.82 -4.40 8.24
N ALA A 107 25.89 -4.53 7.29
CA ALA A 107 24.67 -5.28 7.44
C ALA A 107 24.39 -6.10 6.18
N ASP A 108 23.80 -7.29 6.35
CA ASP A 108 23.45 -8.19 5.25
C ASP A 108 21.96 -8.50 5.23
N VAL A 109 21.52 -9.18 4.16
CA VAL A 109 20.11 -9.59 3.98
C VAL A 109 19.64 -10.43 5.17
N GLY A 110 18.50 -10.03 5.74
CA GLY A 110 17.90 -10.68 6.90
C GLY A 110 18.32 -10.09 8.26
N ASP A 111 19.35 -9.25 8.30
CA ASP A 111 19.78 -8.61 9.55
C ASP A 111 18.74 -7.64 10.07
N ALA A 112 18.54 -7.67 11.38
CA ALA A 112 17.76 -6.69 12.11
C ALA A 112 18.63 -5.48 12.47
N VAL A 113 18.20 -4.28 12.10
CA VAL A 113 18.93 -3.04 12.31
C VAL A 113 18.09 -2.03 13.09
N ARG A 114 18.76 -1.13 13.80
CA ARG A 114 18.12 -0.04 14.56
C ARG A 114 18.21 1.26 13.79
N GLU A 115 17.29 2.17 14.06
CA GLU A 115 17.35 3.54 13.55
C GLU A 115 18.69 4.20 13.86
N GLY A 116 19.29 4.89 12.87
CA GLY A 116 20.59 5.52 12.96
C GLY A 116 21.79 4.58 12.86
N GLN A 117 21.59 3.25 12.86
CA GLN A 117 22.68 2.28 12.74
C GLN A 117 23.38 2.42 11.38
N PRO A 118 24.74 2.49 11.34
CA PRO A 118 25.48 2.51 10.09
C PRO A 118 25.33 1.16 9.37
N LEU A 119 25.05 1.22 8.07
CA LEU A 119 24.85 0.04 7.22
C LEU A 119 25.95 -0.10 6.18
N ILE A 120 26.38 1.01 5.59
CA ILE A 120 27.40 1.05 4.55
C ILE A 120 28.34 2.23 4.84
N LEU A 121 29.63 2.00 4.66
CA LEU A 121 30.65 3.04 4.72
C LEU A 121 31.24 3.22 3.32
N ILE A 122 31.15 4.43 2.81
CA ILE A 122 31.84 4.89 1.60
C ILE A 122 33.19 5.45 2.05
N ASP A 123 34.24 5.31 1.24
CA ASP A 123 35.55 5.86 1.56
C ASP A 123 35.47 7.38 1.77
N PRO A 124 35.78 7.88 2.97
CA PRO A 124 35.61 9.29 3.29
C PRO A 124 36.78 10.15 2.87
N GLN A 125 37.91 9.62 2.35
CA GLN A 125 39.16 10.33 2.20
C GLN A 125 39.02 11.57 1.31
N GLU A 126 38.40 11.43 0.14
CA GLU A 126 38.23 12.56 -0.79
C GLU A 126 37.28 13.62 -0.19
N LEU A 127 36.20 13.19 0.46
CA LEU A 127 35.23 14.08 1.11
C LEU A 127 35.88 14.82 2.30
N GLN A 128 36.74 14.15 3.05
CA GLN A 128 37.48 14.76 4.14
C GLN A 128 38.43 15.85 3.64
N LEU A 129 39.16 15.58 2.56
CA LEU A 129 40.05 16.59 1.93
C LEU A 129 39.24 17.80 1.43
N GLU A 130 38.02 17.57 0.92
CA GLU A 130 37.18 18.68 0.51
C GLU A 130 36.70 19.52 1.70
N VAL A 131 36.31 18.88 2.83
CA VAL A 131 36.04 19.63 4.08
C VAL A 131 37.21 20.45 4.52
N ASP A 132 38.42 19.86 4.54
CA ASP A 132 39.64 20.57 4.96
C ASP A 132 39.97 21.75 4.05
N ARG A 133 39.71 21.59 2.73
CA ARG A 133 39.87 22.70 1.76
C ARG A 133 38.89 23.84 2.05
N GLN A 134 37.58 23.53 2.25
CA GLN A 134 36.59 24.57 2.54
C GLN A 134 36.84 25.24 3.89
N ARG A 135 37.24 24.48 4.91
CA ARG A 135 37.66 25.00 6.22
C ARG A 135 38.86 25.94 6.11
N GLY A 136 39.78 25.62 5.20
CA GLY A 136 40.91 26.51 4.87
C GLY A 136 40.46 27.87 4.32
N LEU A 137 39.47 27.88 3.42
CA LEU A 137 38.88 29.10 2.86
C LEU A 137 38.19 29.95 3.92
N VAL A 138 37.38 29.31 4.79
CA VAL A 138 36.73 30.00 5.92
C VAL A 138 37.79 30.65 6.82
N ARG A 139 38.87 29.93 7.20
CA ARG A 139 39.97 30.47 8.00
C ARG A 139 40.66 31.65 7.33
N GLN A 140 40.85 31.61 6.00
CA GLN A 140 41.43 32.71 5.24
C GLN A 140 40.58 33.99 5.35
N VAL A 141 39.26 33.87 5.14
CA VAL A 141 38.34 35.03 5.21
C VAL A 141 38.25 35.55 6.65
N ARG A 142 38.21 34.67 7.66
CA ARG A 142 38.23 35.06 9.08
C ARG A 142 39.49 35.82 9.44
N ALA A 143 40.65 35.39 8.94
CA ALA A 143 41.92 36.12 9.13
C ALA A 143 41.89 37.52 8.49
N GLN A 144 41.27 37.69 7.31
CA GLN A 144 41.10 39.00 6.67
C GLN A 144 40.18 39.93 7.48
N LEU A 145 39.20 39.37 8.17
CA LEU A 145 38.33 40.09 9.10
C LEU A 145 38.99 40.28 10.49
N ALA A 146 40.19 39.78 10.71
CA ALA A 146 40.91 39.79 11.99
C ALA A 146 40.07 39.21 13.16
N ILE A 147 39.31 38.13 12.89
CA ILE A 147 38.48 37.42 13.88
C ILE A 147 39.03 36.01 14.13
N GLY A 148 38.85 35.54 15.35
CA GLY A 148 39.22 34.19 15.74
C GLY A 148 38.34 33.09 15.08
N PRO A 149 38.72 31.80 15.25
CA PRO A 149 38.02 30.68 14.60
C PRO A 149 36.54 30.59 14.92
N ASN A 150 36.13 30.97 16.15
CA ASN A 150 34.76 30.86 16.64
C ASN A 150 34.12 32.22 16.94
N ASP A 151 34.83 33.32 16.69
CA ASP A 151 34.29 34.64 16.97
C ASP A 151 33.21 35.02 15.96
N PRO A 152 32.17 35.74 16.37
CA PRO A 152 31.17 36.27 15.44
C PRO A 152 31.85 37.35 14.55
N PRO A 153 31.30 37.60 13.34
CA PRO A 153 31.73 38.72 12.51
C PRO A 153 31.68 40.02 13.29
N PRO A 154 32.59 40.96 13.06
CA PRO A 154 32.66 42.20 13.82
C PRO A 154 31.31 42.95 13.69
N ALA A 155 30.68 43.19 14.82
CA ALA A 155 29.41 43.94 14.87
C ALA A 155 29.62 45.38 14.41
N ASP A 156 30.77 45.94 14.76
CA ASP A 156 31.17 47.29 14.39
C ASP A 156 32.35 47.24 13.39
N PRO A 157 32.10 47.55 12.11
CA PRO A 157 33.15 47.62 11.09
C PRO A 157 34.28 48.61 11.43
N GLN A 158 33.98 49.62 12.23
CA GLN A 158 34.94 50.68 12.58
C GLN A 158 36.10 50.17 13.45
N LYS A 159 35.95 48.99 14.07
CA LYS A 159 37.02 48.38 14.87
C LYS A 159 38.11 47.71 14.04
N LEU A 160 37.88 47.51 12.76
CA LEU A 160 38.89 46.93 11.87
C LEU A 160 39.98 47.93 11.55
N ALA A 161 41.25 47.51 11.61
CA ALA A 161 42.42 48.37 11.40
C ALA A 161 42.40 49.09 10.05
N SER A 162 41.88 48.44 8.99
CA SER A 162 41.73 49.07 7.66
C SER A 162 40.74 50.23 7.68
N VAL A 163 39.59 50.05 8.36
CA VAL A 163 38.55 51.08 8.50
C VAL A 163 39.03 52.20 9.42
N GLN A 164 39.71 51.85 10.55
CA GLN A 164 40.29 52.85 11.47
C GLN A 164 41.30 53.76 10.76
N ARG A 165 42.16 53.18 9.92
CA ARG A 165 43.11 53.94 9.12
C ARG A 165 42.41 54.91 8.16
N ALA A 166 41.43 54.40 7.40
CA ALA A 166 40.65 55.24 6.49
C ALA A 166 39.86 56.34 7.22
N ALA A 167 39.33 56.04 8.40
CA ALA A 167 38.64 57.02 9.28
C ALA A 167 39.60 58.10 9.79
N ALA A 168 40.83 57.74 10.16
CA ALA A 168 41.81 58.67 10.60
C ALA A 168 42.30 59.64 9.45
N ASP A 169 42.48 59.08 8.25
CA ASP A 169 42.79 59.85 7.05
C ASP A 169 41.68 60.85 6.69
N LEU A 170 40.40 60.37 6.77
CA LEU A 170 39.23 61.22 6.56
C LEU A 170 39.16 62.36 7.60
N PHE A 171 39.32 62.03 8.87
CA PHE A 171 39.30 63.03 9.96
C PHE A 171 40.41 64.12 9.80
N ASP A 172 41.61 63.76 9.42
CA ASP A 172 42.65 64.73 9.16
C ASP A 172 42.31 65.64 7.96
N ALA A 173 41.79 65.05 6.86
CA ALA A 173 41.39 65.81 5.69
C ALA A 173 40.23 66.75 5.95
N GLU A 174 39.20 66.27 6.70
CA GLU A 174 38.10 67.11 7.12
C GLU A 174 38.49 68.32 7.93
N ARG A 175 39.38 68.12 8.92
CA ARG A 175 39.97 69.22 9.70
C ARG A 175 40.79 70.22 8.88
N LYS A 176 41.58 69.72 7.92
CA LYS A 176 42.34 70.57 7.01
C LYS A 176 41.40 71.38 6.11
N TYR A 177 40.34 70.73 5.57
CA TYR A 177 39.34 71.41 4.74
C TYR A 177 38.59 72.49 5.54
N GLY A 178 38.17 72.19 6.78
CA GLY A 178 37.50 73.15 7.64
C GLY A 178 38.37 74.38 7.94
N ARG A 179 39.64 74.15 8.25
CA ARG A 179 40.65 75.30 8.43
C ARG A 179 40.80 76.10 7.15
N ALA A 180 40.90 75.43 5.98
CA ALA A 180 41.03 76.14 4.70
C ALA A 180 39.78 76.99 4.41
N GLN A 181 38.60 76.54 4.72
CA GLN A 181 37.39 77.31 4.59
C GLN A 181 37.35 78.55 5.43
N GLU A 182 37.79 78.48 6.72
CA GLU A 182 37.86 79.64 7.60
C GLU A 182 38.95 80.65 7.12
N MET A 183 40.13 80.18 6.70
CA MET A 183 41.18 81.03 6.15
C MET A 183 40.78 81.68 4.82
N PHE A 184 40.01 81.02 3.99
CA PHE A 184 39.43 81.56 2.73
C PHE A 184 38.41 82.66 3.01
N LYS A 185 37.51 82.45 3.95
CA LYS A 185 36.56 83.51 4.43
C LYS A 185 37.31 84.73 4.89
N GLY A 186 38.47 84.56 5.57
CA GLY A 186 39.37 85.62 5.99
C GLY A 186 40.23 86.18 4.86
N LYS A 187 40.13 85.74 3.61
CA LYS A 187 40.95 86.09 2.44
C LYS A 187 42.44 85.84 2.64
N LEU A 188 42.79 84.79 3.42
CA LEU A 188 44.23 84.50 3.78
C LEU A 188 44.77 83.40 2.83
N ILE A 189 43.96 82.69 2.02
CA ILE A 189 44.40 81.66 1.06
C ILE A 189 43.73 81.88 -0.29
N SER A 190 44.30 81.25 -1.34
CA SER A 190 43.73 81.29 -2.70
C SER A 190 42.57 80.29 -2.87
N GLN A 191 41.75 80.50 -3.90
CA GLN A 191 40.70 79.57 -4.29
C GLN A 191 41.31 78.19 -4.62
N GLN A 192 42.43 78.13 -5.30
CA GLN A 192 43.11 76.89 -5.64
C GLN A 192 43.42 76.04 -4.39
N GLN A 193 43.96 76.71 -3.33
CA GLN A 193 44.25 76.01 -2.07
C GLN A 193 43.04 75.48 -1.35
N LEU A 194 41.87 76.17 -1.45
CA LEU A 194 40.58 75.67 -0.95
C LEU A 194 40.12 74.46 -1.77
N ASP A 195 40.18 74.50 -3.11
CA ASP A 195 39.78 73.43 -4.02
C ASP A 195 40.68 72.17 -3.84
N GLU A 196 41.95 72.31 -3.59
CA GLU A 196 42.89 71.25 -3.25
C GLU A 196 42.47 70.56 -1.92
N ALA A 197 42.15 71.35 -0.89
CA ALA A 197 41.67 70.79 0.39
C ALA A 197 40.33 70.12 0.27
N ALA A 198 39.40 70.65 -0.53
CA ALA A 198 38.11 70.04 -0.83
C ALA A 198 38.27 68.73 -1.58
N SER A 199 39.08 68.68 -2.63
CA SER A 199 39.34 67.47 -3.40
C SER A 199 39.98 66.39 -2.53
N ARG A 200 40.91 66.75 -1.62
CA ARG A 200 41.49 65.79 -0.67
C ARG A 200 40.43 65.22 0.31
N PHE A 201 39.60 66.08 0.85
CA PHE A 201 38.48 65.62 1.72
C PHE A 201 37.56 64.67 0.99
N GLN A 202 37.08 64.99 -0.20
CA GLN A 202 36.25 64.13 -1.02
C GLN A 202 36.90 62.75 -1.33
N SER A 203 38.21 62.79 -1.68
CA SER A 203 38.95 61.56 -1.98
C SER A 203 39.07 60.66 -0.74
N THR A 204 39.38 61.23 0.46
CA THR A 204 39.47 60.46 1.70
C THR A 204 38.10 59.94 2.17
N GLN A 205 37.01 60.71 1.96
CA GLN A 205 35.63 60.29 2.23
C GLN A 205 35.27 59.10 1.35
N ALA A 206 35.55 59.13 0.07
CA ALA A 206 35.36 58.00 -0.83
C ALA A 206 36.16 56.78 -0.38
N GLY A 207 37.44 56.97 0.04
CA GLY A 207 38.29 55.92 0.59
C GLY A 207 37.72 55.25 1.84
N TYR A 208 37.17 56.04 2.77
CA TYR A 208 36.46 55.48 3.95
C TYR A 208 35.24 54.65 3.58
N THR A 209 34.45 55.15 2.64
CA THR A 209 33.27 54.40 2.13
C THR A 209 33.69 53.07 1.49
N VAL A 210 34.76 53.06 0.69
CA VAL A 210 35.31 51.82 0.08
C VAL A 210 35.79 50.86 1.17
N ALA A 211 36.46 51.36 2.25
CA ALA A 211 36.88 50.51 3.36
C ALA A 211 35.69 49.84 4.08
N LEU A 212 34.57 50.53 4.27
CA LEU A 212 33.34 49.95 4.84
C LEU A 212 32.72 48.89 3.90
N GLN A 213 32.64 49.21 2.62
CA GLN A 213 32.11 48.27 1.62
C GLN A 213 32.94 46.99 1.52
N GLU A 214 34.27 47.11 1.67
CA GLU A 214 35.16 45.94 1.70
C GLU A 214 34.89 45.03 2.89
N VAL A 215 34.60 45.59 4.07
CA VAL A 215 34.20 44.82 5.24
C VAL A 215 32.88 44.10 4.99
N ASP A 216 31.89 44.75 4.39
CA ASP A 216 30.60 44.13 4.08
C ASP A 216 30.78 43.03 3.03
N ARG A 217 31.65 43.24 2.03
CA ARG A 217 32.01 42.22 1.06
C ARG A 217 32.67 40.99 1.73
N LEU A 218 33.60 41.21 2.67
CA LEU A 218 34.24 40.11 3.40
C LEU A 218 33.26 39.38 4.31
N LYS A 219 32.30 40.08 4.95
CA LYS A 219 31.22 39.43 5.72
C LYS A 219 30.36 38.54 4.84
N ALA A 220 29.94 39.03 3.67
CA ALA A 220 29.17 38.25 2.72
C ALA A 220 29.96 37.02 2.21
N LEU A 221 31.26 37.18 1.94
CA LEU A 221 32.15 36.10 1.55
C LEU A 221 32.30 35.06 2.67
N LEU A 222 32.37 35.48 3.94
CA LEU A 222 32.43 34.58 5.09
C LEU A 222 31.19 33.71 5.15
N VAL A 223 29.99 34.29 5.06
CA VAL A 223 28.71 33.57 5.07
C VAL A 223 28.64 32.53 3.94
N SER A 224 29.11 32.90 2.73
CA SER A 224 29.16 31.98 1.59
C SER A 224 30.16 30.85 1.80
N SER A 225 31.35 31.15 2.35
CA SER A 225 32.39 30.15 2.61
C SER A 225 31.98 29.18 3.72
N GLU A 226 31.33 29.67 4.79
CA GLU A 226 30.79 28.83 5.87
C GLU A 226 29.63 27.95 5.37
N ALA A 227 28.81 28.44 4.43
CA ALA A 227 27.78 27.61 3.80
C ALA A 227 28.41 26.49 2.96
N SER A 228 29.50 26.78 2.24
CA SER A 228 30.25 25.77 1.47
C SER A 228 30.91 24.72 2.37
N GLU A 229 31.49 25.14 3.51
CA GLU A 229 32.04 24.22 4.51
C GLU A 229 30.95 23.29 5.05
N ARG A 230 29.80 23.82 5.49
CA ARG A 230 28.66 23.00 5.96
C ARG A 230 28.19 22.03 4.91
N LEU A 231 28.17 22.41 3.64
CA LEU A 231 27.79 21.51 2.54
C LEU A 231 28.79 20.36 2.40
N ALA A 232 30.11 20.66 2.50
CA ALA A 232 31.13 19.63 2.44
C ALA A 232 31.04 18.67 3.67
N GLU A 233 30.79 19.21 4.87
CA GLU A 233 30.60 18.42 6.09
C GLU A 233 29.36 17.51 5.98
N LYS A 234 28.26 18.04 5.41
CA LYS A 234 27.09 17.20 5.15
C LYS A 234 27.43 16.03 4.22
N LYS A 235 28.10 16.29 3.11
CA LYS A 235 28.54 15.23 2.18
C LYS A 235 29.44 14.20 2.85
N LEU A 236 30.34 14.62 3.72
CA LEU A 236 31.15 13.69 4.51
C LEU A 236 30.33 12.84 5.46
N SER A 237 29.33 13.44 6.12
CA SER A 237 28.37 12.69 6.95
C SER A 237 27.58 11.66 6.14
N ASP A 238 27.18 12.02 4.93
CA ASP A 238 26.39 11.18 4.00
C ASP A 238 27.22 10.01 3.42
N ALA A 239 28.55 10.01 3.59
CA ALA A 239 29.41 8.86 3.29
C ALA A 239 29.12 7.65 4.19
N THR A 240 28.40 7.84 5.28
CA THR A 240 27.89 6.76 6.13
C THR A 240 26.40 6.62 5.90
N ILE A 241 25.99 5.61 5.16
CA ILE A 241 24.56 5.32 4.95
C ILE A 241 24.01 4.65 6.19
N ARG A 242 22.96 5.23 6.77
CA ARG A 242 22.34 4.78 8.02
C ARG A 242 20.90 4.35 7.82
N ALA A 243 20.42 3.49 8.72
CA ALA A 243 19.01 3.08 8.74
C ALA A 243 18.11 4.25 9.16
N PRO A 244 17.10 4.64 8.34
CA PRO A 244 16.17 5.72 8.69
C PRO A 244 15.14 5.32 9.76
N PHE A 245 14.92 4.01 9.95
CA PHE A 245 14.05 3.44 10.98
C PHE A 245 14.54 2.03 11.36
N SER A 246 14.07 1.51 12.47
CA SER A 246 14.38 0.13 12.89
C SER A 246 13.59 -0.87 12.06
N GLY A 247 14.27 -1.91 11.53
CA GLY A 247 13.67 -2.89 10.65
C GLY A 247 14.63 -4.01 10.29
N SER A 248 14.38 -4.69 9.17
CA SER A 248 15.26 -5.74 8.63
C SER A 248 15.65 -5.46 7.19
N ILE A 249 16.83 -5.88 6.79
CA ILE A 249 17.32 -5.73 5.41
C ILE A 249 16.61 -6.76 4.51
N LYS A 250 15.89 -6.27 3.50
CA LYS A 250 15.19 -7.10 2.51
C LYS A 250 16.10 -7.50 1.36
N THR A 251 16.83 -6.53 0.78
CA THR A 251 17.81 -6.76 -0.29
C THR A 251 19.06 -5.92 -0.04
N ARG A 252 20.18 -6.40 -0.57
CA ARG A 252 21.46 -5.72 -0.61
C ARG A 252 21.98 -5.78 -2.03
N ASP A 253 22.09 -4.62 -2.65
CA ASP A 253 22.45 -4.48 -4.08
C ASP A 253 23.87 -3.91 -4.26
N VAL A 254 24.70 -3.95 -3.20
CA VAL A 254 26.05 -3.35 -3.17
C VAL A 254 27.05 -4.30 -2.51
N HIS A 255 28.31 -4.22 -2.96
CA HIS A 255 29.43 -5.01 -2.44
C HIS A 255 30.60 -4.09 -2.01
N SER A 256 31.41 -4.56 -1.04
CA SER A 256 32.63 -3.85 -0.68
C SER A 256 33.58 -3.75 -1.87
N GLY A 257 34.16 -2.57 -2.08
CA GLY A 257 35.01 -2.25 -3.23
C GLY A 257 34.26 -1.77 -4.48
N GLU A 258 32.94 -1.83 -4.48
CA GLU A 258 32.12 -1.30 -5.58
C GLU A 258 32.06 0.22 -5.55
N TYR A 259 32.06 0.87 -6.72
CA TYR A 259 31.93 2.32 -6.83
C TYR A 259 30.48 2.72 -6.94
N LEU A 260 29.97 3.46 -5.95
CA LEU A 260 28.62 3.98 -5.93
C LEU A 260 28.53 5.34 -6.64
N ARG A 261 27.39 5.53 -7.30
CA ARG A 261 26.98 6.83 -7.86
C ARG A 261 25.89 7.44 -7.01
N VAL A 262 25.76 8.74 -7.07
CA VAL A 262 24.66 9.47 -6.42
C VAL A 262 23.30 8.89 -6.89
N GLN A 263 22.38 8.68 -5.96
CA GLN A 263 21.06 8.06 -6.17
C GLN A 263 21.08 6.57 -6.57
N GLY A 264 22.26 5.92 -6.57
CA GLY A 264 22.34 4.47 -6.76
C GLY A 264 21.67 3.73 -5.60
N PRO A 265 20.71 2.81 -5.85
CA PRO A 265 20.13 2.00 -4.79
C PRO A 265 21.18 1.07 -4.20
N VAL A 266 21.16 0.90 -2.88
CA VAL A 266 22.18 0.11 -2.17
C VAL A 266 21.55 -1.01 -1.32
N MET A 267 20.44 -0.73 -0.65
CA MET A 267 19.72 -1.69 0.20
C MET A 267 18.24 -1.35 0.25
N VAL A 268 17.41 -2.34 0.52
CA VAL A 268 16.00 -2.15 0.84
C VAL A 268 15.79 -2.52 2.31
N LEU A 269 15.30 -1.57 3.10
CA LEU A 269 14.96 -1.73 4.50
C LEU A 269 13.46 -1.84 4.66
N VAL A 270 12.98 -2.80 5.45
CA VAL A 270 11.56 -3.03 5.70
C VAL A 270 11.27 -3.09 7.19
N ARG A 271 10.15 -2.49 7.60
CA ARG A 271 9.61 -2.62 8.96
C ARG A 271 8.55 -3.70 8.97
N THR A 272 8.77 -4.75 9.76
CA THR A 272 7.94 -5.95 9.78
C THR A 272 7.37 -6.30 11.16
N ASP A 273 7.62 -5.50 12.20
CA ASP A 273 7.03 -5.62 13.54
C ASP A 273 5.50 -5.42 13.53
N THR A 274 5.04 -4.64 12.59
CA THR A 274 3.64 -4.47 12.20
C THR A 274 3.55 -4.67 10.70
N LEU A 275 2.49 -5.32 10.22
CA LEU A 275 2.23 -5.51 8.80
C LEU A 275 0.92 -4.85 8.38
N ARG A 276 0.82 -4.50 7.11
CA ARG A 276 -0.42 -4.04 6.47
C ARG A 276 -0.99 -5.16 5.63
N ALA A 277 -2.21 -5.59 5.92
CA ALA A 277 -2.96 -6.44 4.99
C ALA A 277 -3.77 -5.53 4.07
N ARG A 278 -3.54 -5.63 2.76
CA ARG A 278 -4.39 -5.00 1.76
C ARG A 278 -5.41 -6.02 1.31
N LEU A 279 -6.68 -5.77 1.66
CA LEU A 279 -7.80 -6.68 1.48
C LEU A 279 -8.72 -6.16 0.39
N ALA A 280 -8.93 -6.94 -0.65
CA ALA A 280 -9.88 -6.64 -1.70
C ALA A 280 -11.31 -7.03 -1.25
N VAL A 281 -12.12 -6.04 -0.91
CA VAL A 281 -13.49 -6.21 -0.42
C VAL A 281 -14.46 -5.94 -1.56
N PRO A 282 -15.42 -6.87 -1.88
CA PRO A 282 -16.43 -6.63 -2.90
C PRO A 282 -17.31 -5.41 -2.59
N GLU A 283 -17.66 -4.60 -3.62
CA GLU A 283 -18.37 -3.32 -3.46
C GLU A 283 -19.72 -3.45 -2.73
N ARG A 284 -20.40 -4.59 -2.90
CA ARG A 284 -21.68 -4.89 -2.21
C ARG A 284 -21.58 -4.82 -0.69
N TRP A 285 -20.37 -4.94 -0.14
CA TRP A 285 -20.08 -4.90 1.29
C TRP A 285 -19.59 -3.54 1.78
N ALA A 286 -19.55 -2.53 0.92
CA ALA A 286 -19.01 -1.20 1.26
C ALA A 286 -19.70 -0.57 2.49
N GLY A 287 -21.01 -0.80 2.66
CA GLY A 287 -21.71 -0.30 3.84
C GLY A 287 -21.63 -1.21 5.08
N TRP A 288 -20.83 -2.28 5.04
CA TRP A 288 -20.70 -3.29 6.10
C TRP A 288 -19.32 -3.28 6.76
N VAL A 289 -18.35 -2.66 6.13
CA VAL A 289 -16.96 -2.55 6.60
C VAL A 289 -16.70 -1.11 7.00
N ASN A 290 -16.24 -0.91 8.24
CA ASN A 290 -15.92 0.40 8.78
C ASN A 290 -14.46 0.45 9.23
N GLU A 291 -13.88 1.65 9.26
CA GLU A 291 -12.60 1.87 9.91
C GLU A 291 -12.71 1.55 11.40
N GLY A 292 -11.66 0.97 11.96
CA GLY A 292 -11.65 0.50 13.34
C GLY A 292 -12.23 -0.90 13.55
N ALA A 293 -12.88 -1.50 12.54
CA ALA A 293 -13.40 -2.86 12.64
C ALA A 293 -12.26 -3.88 12.85
N THR A 294 -12.50 -4.87 13.68
CA THR A 294 -11.59 -6.01 13.83
C THR A 294 -11.64 -6.89 12.58
N VAL A 295 -10.53 -7.54 12.27
CA VAL A 295 -10.45 -8.49 11.17
C VAL A 295 -9.69 -9.73 11.62
N ASP A 296 -10.24 -10.88 11.31
CA ASP A 296 -9.62 -12.18 11.53
C ASP A 296 -8.98 -12.64 10.23
N LEU A 297 -7.67 -12.88 10.27
CA LEU A 297 -6.88 -13.24 9.11
C LEU A 297 -6.36 -14.67 9.24
N GLN A 298 -6.52 -15.42 8.18
CA GLN A 298 -5.94 -16.73 8.02
C GLN A 298 -4.88 -16.69 6.93
N VAL A 299 -3.72 -17.26 7.25
CA VAL A 299 -2.56 -17.30 6.35
C VAL A 299 -2.30 -18.75 5.98
N GLU A 300 -2.13 -19.03 4.70
CA GLU A 300 -1.91 -20.40 4.22
C GLU A 300 -0.65 -21.06 4.82
N ALA A 301 0.36 -20.25 5.12
CA ALA A 301 1.60 -20.72 5.76
C ALA A 301 1.40 -21.24 7.21
N TYR A 302 0.27 -20.90 7.85
CA TYR A 302 -0.05 -21.31 9.24
C TYR A 302 -1.50 -21.80 9.33
N PRO A 303 -1.81 -23.00 8.81
CA PRO A 303 -3.15 -23.54 8.81
C PRO A 303 -3.72 -23.65 10.23
N GLY A 304 -4.97 -23.23 10.41
CA GLY A 304 -5.67 -23.30 11.69
C GLY A 304 -5.28 -22.23 12.71
N GLN A 305 -4.38 -21.30 12.35
CA GLN A 305 -4.06 -20.14 13.19
C GLN A 305 -4.76 -18.90 12.65
N THR A 306 -5.41 -18.17 13.55
CA THR A 306 -6.04 -16.89 13.23
C THR A 306 -5.19 -15.75 13.79
N PHE A 307 -4.89 -14.80 12.94
CA PHE A 307 -4.22 -13.56 13.30
C PHE A 307 -5.25 -12.44 13.37
N HIS A 308 -5.21 -11.66 14.42
CA HIS A 308 -6.15 -10.55 14.60
C HIS A 308 -5.51 -9.24 14.13
N GLY A 309 -6.29 -8.47 13.41
CA GLY A 309 -5.92 -7.15 12.95
C GLY A 309 -7.06 -6.16 13.14
N GLN A 310 -6.81 -4.91 12.74
CA GLN A 310 -7.80 -3.84 12.78
C GLN A 310 -7.75 -3.07 11.47
N ILE A 311 -8.90 -2.78 10.87
CA ILE A 311 -9.00 -1.95 9.67
C ILE A 311 -8.62 -0.53 10.04
N SER A 312 -7.55 -0.05 9.41
CA SER A 312 -7.01 1.29 9.65
C SER A 312 -7.48 2.30 8.63
N ARG A 313 -7.71 1.86 7.39
CA ARG A 313 -8.11 2.72 6.28
C ARG A 313 -8.94 1.96 5.27
N ILE A 314 -9.84 2.68 4.61
CA ILE A 314 -10.64 2.17 3.50
C ILE A 314 -10.41 3.09 2.30
N ASN A 315 -10.03 2.52 1.16
CA ASN A 315 -9.88 3.29 -0.06
C ASN A 315 -11.26 3.81 -0.52
N PRO A 316 -11.41 5.11 -0.76
CA PRO A 316 -12.69 5.69 -1.19
C PRO A 316 -13.09 5.31 -2.63
N SER A 317 -12.20 4.71 -3.41
CA SER A 317 -12.46 4.33 -4.79
C SER A 317 -12.62 2.81 -4.94
N VAL A 318 -13.52 2.43 -5.86
CA VAL A 318 -13.77 1.03 -6.25
C VAL A 318 -13.07 0.78 -7.59
N ALA A 319 -12.30 -0.30 -7.69
CA ALA A 319 -11.72 -0.75 -8.93
C ALA A 319 -12.83 -1.27 -9.87
N GLN A 320 -12.92 -0.71 -11.07
CA GLN A 320 -14.05 -1.00 -11.99
C GLN A 320 -14.01 -2.42 -12.56
N ASP A 321 -12.83 -2.97 -12.76
CA ASP A 321 -12.58 -4.30 -13.34
C ASP A 321 -12.93 -5.43 -12.37
N SER A 322 -12.54 -5.29 -11.10
CA SER A 322 -12.76 -6.31 -10.07
C SER A 322 -14.02 -6.07 -9.23
N ARG A 323 -14.62 -4.87 -9.29
CA ARG A 323 -15.72 -4.45 -8.43
C ARG A 323 -15.38 -4.62 -6.95
N THR A 324 -14.15 -4.28 -6.57
CA THR A 324 -13.66 -4.33 -5.19
C THR A 324 -13.09 -2.98 -4.78
N PHE A 325 -13.09 -2.71 -3.50
CA PHE A 325 -12.32 -1.63 -2.89
C PHE A 325 -11.29 -2.20 -1.92
N ASP A 326 -10.19 -1.48 -1.76
CA ASP A 326 -9.12 -1.90 -0.86
C ASP A 326 -9.40 -1.42 0.57
N ALA A 327 -9.36 -2.34 1.53
CA ALA A 327 -9.32 -2.06 2.94
C ALA A 327 -7.92 -2.42 3.48
N GLU A 328 -7.28 -1.50 4.19
CA GLU A 328 -5.99 -1.76 4.84
C GLU A 328 -6.21 -2.10 6.31
N ALA A 329 -5.74 -3.26 6.73
CA ALA A 329 -5.73 -3.67 8.13
C ALA A 329 -4.30 -3.73 8.68
N LEU A 330 -4.12 -3.29 9.92
CA LEU A 330 -2.86 -3.39 10.64
C LEU A 330 -2.86 -4.66 11.49
N ILE A 331 -1.73 -5.39 11.43
CA ILE A 331 -1.54 -6.66 12.13
C ILE A 331 -0.23 -6.59 12.89
N ALA A 332 -0.27 -6.84 14.20
CA ALA A 332 0.94 -6.95 15.01
C ALA A 332 1.70 -8.24 14.64
N ASN A 333 2.99 -8.12 14.41
CA ASN A 333 3.88 -9.24 14.05
C ASN A 333 5.16 -9.20 14.89
N ARG A 334 5.00 -9.13 16.21
CA ARG A 334 6.13 -9.03 17.16
C ARG A 334 7.03 -10.26 17.16
N ASP A 335 6.48 -11.42 16.82
CA ASP A 335 7.19 -12.69 16.72
C ASP A 335 7.88 -12.92 15.37
N GLY A 336 7.70 -12.01 14.40
CA GLY A 336 8.33 -12.05 13.09
C GLY A 336 7.90 -13.21 12.20
N ARG A 337 6.81 -13.95 12.56
CA ARG A 337 6.35 -15.10 11.78
C ARG A 337 5.72 -14.74 10.46
N LEU A 338 4.96 -13.67 10.41
CA LEU A 338 4.34 -13.19 9.20
C LEU A 338 5.37 -12.46 8.35
N LYS A 339 5.32 -12.68 7.04
CA LYS A 339 6.23 -12.04 6.09
C LYS A 339 5.44 -11.22 5.06
N PRO A 340 5.95 -10.05 4.65
CA PRO A 340 5.43 -9.35 3.48
C PRO A 340 5.37 -10.29 2.28
N GLY A 341 4.30 -10.21 1.48
CA GLY A 341 4.04 -11.07 0.35
C GLY A 341 3.17 -12.29 0.65
N PHE A 342 2.90 -12.63 1.91
CA PHE A 342 1.98 -13.72 2.23
C PHE A 342 0.56 -13.37 1.78
N PHE A 343 -0.11 -14.35 1.18
CA PHE A 343 -1.53 -14.29 0.89
C PHE A 343 -2.34 -14.51 2.15
N VAL A 344 -3.42 -13.75 2.32
CA VAL A 344 -4.31 -13.82 3.47
C VAL A 344 -5.77 -13.91 3.04
N GLN A 345 -6.53 -14.69 3.77
CA GLN A 345 -7.99 -14.70 3.77
C GLN A 345 -8.46 -13.99 5.02
N ALA A 346 -9.31 -12.99 4.84
CA ALA A 346 -9.81 -12.15 5.90
C ALA A 346 -11.30 -12.37 6.12
N SER A 347 -11.70 -12.47 7.37
CA SER A 347 -13.09 -12.48 7.81
C SER A 347 -13.33 -11.26 8.67
N ILE A 348 -14.15 -10.33 8.20
CA ILE A 348 -14.47 -9.08 8.87
C ILE A 348 -15.86 -9.22 9.47
N PRO A 349 -16.02 -9.32 10.80
CA PRO A 349 -17.33 -9.35 11.43
C PRO A 349 -18.01 -8.00 11.23
N SER A 350 -19.22 -8.03 10.73
CA SER A 350 -20.04 -6.82 10.56
C SER A 350 -20.86 -6.55 11.81
N GLU A 351 -20.97 -5.28 12.17
CA GLU A 351 -21.91 -4.84 13.22
C GLU A 351 -23.36 -4.86 12.79
N LYS A 352 -23.62 -4.98 11.48
CA LYS A 352 -24.98 -5.07 10.95
C LYS A 352 -25.54 -6.45 11.18
N GLU A 353 -26.70 -6.49 11.80
CA GLU A 353 -27.49 -7.69 12.00
C GLU A 353 -28.53 -7.81 10.89
N GLU A 354 -28.64 -8.97 10.31
CA GLU A 354 -29.63 -9.27 9.29
C GLU A 354 -30.53 -10.38 9.80
N LYS A 355 -31.84 -10.21 9.63
CA LYS A 355 -32.80 -11.26 9.94
C LYS A 355 -32.79 -12.29 8.83
N THR A 356 -32.54 -13.52 9.18
CA THR A 356 -32.49 -14.63 8.21
C THR A 356 -33.13 -15.88 8.81
N ILE A 357 -33.46 -16.83 7.97
CA ILE A 357 -34.09 -18.10 8.38
C ILE A 357 -33.00 -19.18 8.31
N PHE A 358 -32.84 -19.89 9.43
CA PHE A 358 -32.01 -21.08 9.47
C PHE A 358 -32.84 -22.35 9.59
N LEU A 359 -32.45 -23.37 8.82
CA LEU A 359 -33.01 -24.71 8.89
C LEU A 359 -31.96 -25.73 9.29
N PRO A 360 -32.26 -26.70 10.16
CA PRO A 360 -31.34 -27.80 10.42
C PRO A 360 -31.11 -28.62 9.13
N GLU A 361 -29.93 -29.21 8.96
CA GLU A 361 -29.58 -30.02 7.78
C GLU A 361 -30.62 -31.11 7.47
N GLY A 362 -31.17 -31.77 8.49
CA GLY A 362 -32.16 -32.80 8.34
C GLY A 362 -33.52 -32.33 7.81
N ALA A 363 -33.77 -31.01 7.74
CA ALA A 363 -35.01 -30.45 7.16
C ALA A 363 -34.85 -30.17 5.65
N VAL A 364 -33.65 -30.20 5.11
CA VAL A 364 -33.34 -29.83 3.72
C VAL A 364 -33.06 -31.09 2.91
N ASN A 365 -33.79 -31.29 1.85
CA ASN A 365 -33.62 -32.43 0.93
C ASN A 365 -33.00 -31.90 -0.38
N TYR A 366 -31.82 -32.41 -0.75
CA TYR A 366 -31.17 -32.08 -2.02
C TYR A 366 -31.34 -33.24 -3.00
N ARG A 367 -32.16 -33.06 -4.00
CA ARG A 367 -32.36 -34.05 -5.09
C ARG A 367 -32.39 -33.38 -6.45
N TYR A 368 -31.76 -33.98 -7.43
CA TYR A 368 -31.75 -33.51 -8.82
C TYR A 368 -31.28 -32.06 -9.01
N GLY A 369 -30.30 -31.61 -8.21
CA GLY A 369 -29.78 -30.23 -8.31
C GLY A 369 -30.62 -29.14 -7.63
N VAL A 370 -31.70 -29.54 -6.90
CA VAL A 370 -32.65 -28.60 -6.27
C VAL A 370 -32.77 -28.88 -4.78
N TYR A 371 -32.76 -27.81 -3.99
CA TYR A 371 -33.00 -27.86 -2.56
C TYR A 371 -34.50 -27.74 -2.30
N LYS A 372 -35.06 -28.68 -1.54
CA LYS A 372 -36.48 -28.77 -1.23
C LYS A 372 -36.70 -29.00 0.25
N VAL A 373 -37.81 -28.53 0.75
CA VAL A 373 -38.30 -28.79 2.12
C VAL A 373 -39.74 -29.28 2.07
N PHE A 374 -40.15 -30.00 3.10
CA PHE A 374 -41.53 -30.47 3.25
C PHE A 374 -42.23 -29.61 4.30
N LEU A 375 -43.19 -28.80 3.84
CA LEU A 375 -44.04 -28.00 4.71
C LEU A 375 -45.20 -28.83 5.25
N LEU A 376 -45.44 -28.74 6.54
CA LEU A 376 -46.55 -29.41 7.21
C LEU A 376 -47.83 -28.57 7.11
N ASN A 377 -48.82 -29.10 6.39
CA ASN A 377 -50.18 -28.54 6.28
C ASN A 377 -51.15 -29.52 6.92
N GLY A 378 -51.44 -29.35 8.23
CA GLY A 378 -52.23 -30.29 8.99
C GLY A 378 -51.52 -31.65 9.12
N SER A 379 -52.09 -32.73 8.61
CA SER A 379 -51.52 -34.08 8.61
C SER A 379 -50.81 -34.46 7.31
N ARG A 380 -50.69 -33.55 6.36
CA ARG A 380 -50.03 -33.79 5.08
C ARG A 380 -48.84 -32.85 4.88
N VAL A 381 -47.85 -33.32 4.14
CA VAL A 381 -46.73 -32.50 3.76
C VAL A 381 -46.86 -32.02 2.31
N SER A 382 -46.44 -30.78 2.04
CA SER A 382 -46.30 -30.22 0.70
C SER A 382 -44.83 -29.88 0.43
N GLU A 383 -44.37 -30.32 -0.75
CA GLU A 383 -43.01 -30.05 -1.18
C GLU A 383 -42.89 -28.57 -1.60
N ARG A 384 -41.85 -27.88 -1.11
CA ARG A 384 -41.52 -26.51 -1.52
C ARG A 384 -40.06 -26.39 -1.83
N GLN A 385 -39.76 -25.79 -2.97
CA GLN A 385 -38.40 -25.46 -3.34
C GLN A 385 -37.90 -24.26 -2.53
N ILE A 386 -36.65 -24.33 -2.06
CA ILE A 386 -35.97 -23.26 -1.37
C ILE A 386 -34.66 -22.89 -2.09
N ARG A 387 -34.22 -21.68 -1.86
CA ARG A 387 -32.92 -21.20 -2.30
C ARG A 387 -32.02 -20.97 -1.09
N PRO A 388 -31.03 -21.83 -0.84
CA PRO A 388 -30.09 -21.62 0.24
C PRO A 388 -29.16 -20.43 -0.08
N ALA A 389 -28.84 -19.62 0.93
CA ALA A 389 -27.85 -18.57 0.87
C ALA A 389 -26.44 -19.05 1.31
N GLY A 390 -26.43 -20.09 2.19
CA GLY A 390 -25.17 -20.62 2.71
C GLY A 390 -25.42 -21.78 3.68
N GLN A 391 -24.34 -22.33 4.19
CA GLN A 391 -24.32 -23.29 5.30
C GLN A 391 -23.54 -22.74 6.45
N THR A 392 -24.01 -22.96 7.65
CA THR A 392 -23.33 -22.56 8.90
C THR A 392 -23.30 -23.79 9.82
N GLU A 393 -22.19 -23.95 10.53
CA GLU A 393 -22.03 -24.95 11.57
C GLU A 393 -21.84 -24.23 12.91
N ASP A 394 -22.74 -24.46 13.84
CA ASP A 394 -22.71 -23.90 15.18
C ASP A 394 -22.91 -24.98 16.25
N GLN A 395 -23.05 -24.57 17.50
CA GLN A 395 -23.29 -25.51 18.63
C GLN A 395 -24.58 -26.36 18.44
N ARG A 396 -25.49 -25.96 17.55
CA ARG A 396 -26.73 -26.68 17.21
C ARG A 396 -26.57 -27.60 16.00
N GLY A 397 -25.32 -27.72 15.45
CA GLY A 397 -25.00 -28.53 14.28
C GLY A 397 -25.02 -27.75 12.97
N ARG A 398 -24.99 -28.48 11.85
CA ARG A 398 -25.06 -27.87 10.51
C ARG A 398 -26.46 -27.34 10.21
N ARG A 399 -26.52 -26.09 9.78
CA ARG A 399 -27.75 -25.40 9.41
C ARG A 399 -27.63 -24.75 8.04
N PHE A 400 -28.67 -24.76 7.27
CA PHE A 400 -28.81 -24.04 6.01
C PHE A 400 -29.44 -22.68 6.26
N GLU A 401 -28.83 -21.64 5.77
CA GLU A 401 -29.44 -20.33 5.66
C GLU A 401 -30.31 -20.28 4.41
N VAL A 402 -31.55 -19.83 4.56
CA VAL A 402 -32.55 -19.80 3.46
C VAL A 402 -32.77 -18.35 3.03
N ALA A 403 -32.45 -18.06 1.76
CA ALA A 403 -32.71 -16.74 1.17
C ALA A 403 -34.14 -16.56 0.72
N GLU A 404 -34.73 -17.61 0.14
CA GLU A 404 -36.08 -17.55 -0.46
C GLU A 404 -36.81 -18.88 -0.31
N GLY A 405 -38.13 -18.83 -0.23
CA GLY A 405 -39.01 -20.01 -0.26
C GLY A 405 -39.76 -20.30 1.04
N LEU A 406 -39.38 -19.65 2.17
CA LEU A 406 -40.01 -19.85 3.47
C LEU A 406 -40.45 -18.53 4.09
N LYS A 407 -41.42 -18.63 5.00
CA LYS A 407 -41.89 -17.52 5.81
C LYS A 407 -41.75 -17.86 7.31
N PRO A 408 -41.56 -16.87 8.16
CA PRO A 408 -41.64 -17.10 9.60
C PRO A 408 -42.98 -17.71 9.99
N GLY A 409 -42.94 -18.72 10.83
CA GLY A 409 -44.12 -19.49 11.22
C GLY A 409 -44.43 -20.73 10.38
N ASP A 410 -43.75 -20.91 9.23
CA ASP A 410 -43.88 -22.14 8.45
C ASP A 410 -43.40 -23.36 9.30
N ARG A 411 -44.08 -24.47 9.20
CA ARG A 411 -43.73 -25.71 9.89
C ARG A 411 -43.09 -26.67 8.90
N VAL A 412 -41.83 -27.01 9.10
CA VAL A 412 -41.04 -27.85 8.21
C VAL A 412 -40.83 -29.23 8.85
N ALA A 413 -41.05 -30.28 8.10
CA ALA A 413 -40.81 -31.65 8.56
C ALA A 413 -39.30 -31.94 8.50
N VAL A 414 -38.73 -32.36 9.63
CA VAL A 414 -37.37 -32.89 9.74
C VAL A 414 -37.50 -34.42 9.71
N ALA A 415 -37.12 -35.02 8.60
CA ALA A 415 -37.22 -36.45 8.40
C ALA A 415 -36.14 -37.20 9.17
N VAL A 416 -36.55 -38.11 10.04
CA VAL A 416 -35.61 -38.99 10.75
C VAL A 416 -35.27 -40.24 9.90
N SER A 417 -36.13 -40.66 8.99
CA SER A 417 -35.85 -41.67 7.94
C SER A 417 -37.08 -41.81 7.04
N GLY A 418 -36.86 -42.04 5.76
CA GLY A 418 -37.88 -42.44 4.82
C GLY A 418 -38.11 -41.47 3.67
N ASP A 419 -38.64 -41.98 2.59
CA ASP A 419 -38.99 -41.24 1.38
C ASP A 419 -40.26 -40.42 1.61
N LEU A 420 -40.12 -39.20 2.14
CA LEU A 420 -41.18 -38.22 2.09
C LEU A 420 -41.39 -37.79 0.65
N HIS A 421 -42.62 -37.82 0.20
CA HIS A 421 -43.06 -37.32 -1.11
C HIS A 421 -44.19 -36.31 -0.94
N ASP A 422 -44.42 -35.53 -1.96
CA ASP A 422 -45.50 -34.54 -1.94
C ASP A 422 -46.86 -35.19 -1.67
N GLY A 423 -47.60 -34.62 -0.74
CA GLY A 423 -48.93 -35.15 -0.32
C GLY A 423 -48.88 -36.30 0.70
N ALA A 424 -47.70 -36.78 1.12
CA ALA A 424 -47.59 -37.84 2.12
C ALA A 424 -48.27 -37.49 3.43
N THR A 425 -48.95 -38.48 4.05
CA THR A 425 -49.56 -38.31 5.39
C THR A 425 -48.48 -38.54 6.46
N VAL A 426 -48.34 -37.59 7.36
CA VAL A 426 -47.34 -37.63 8.44
C VAL A 426 -48.00 -37.51 9.80
N GLN A 427 -47.34 -38.07 10.79
CA GLN A 427 -47.72 -37.93 12.19
C GLN A 427 -46.61 -37.20 12.93
N GLU A 428 -46.96 -36.10 13.57
CA GLU A 428 -46.04 -35.33 14.40
C GLU A 428 -45.63 -36.19 15.61
N LYS A 429 -44.33 -36.41 15.73
CA LYS A 429 -43.72 -37.02 16.89
C LYS A 429 -43.48 -35.93 17.90
N ALA A 430 -44.15 -35.98 19.08
CA ALA A 430 -43.97 -35.03 20.16
C ALA A 430 -42.47 -34.92 20.51
N GLU A 431 -42.01 -33.69 20.77
CA GLU A 431 -40.62 -33.37 21.14
C GLU A 431 -40.15 -34.19 22.33
N GLY A 432 -39.42 -35.27 22.06
CA GLY A 432 -38.53 -35.88 23.03
C GLY A 432 -37.14 -35.28 22.76
N ASN A 433 -36.62 -34.55 23.73
CA ASN A 433 -35.28 -34.04 23.90
C ASN A 433 -34.32 -34.38 22.76
N THR A 434 -33.99 -33.39 21.89
CA THR A 434 -33.10 -33.55 20.73
C THR A 434 -31.77 -34.11 21.17
N PRO A 435 -31.35 -35.33 20.75
CA PRO A 435 -30.01 -35.77 21.00
C PRO A 435 -29.06 -34.95 20.13
N ALA A 436 -28.07 -34.29 20.71
CA ALA A 436 -26.90 -33.81 20.01
C ALA A 436 -26.31 -34.98 19.20
N LEU A 437 -26.46 -34.94 17.88
CA LEU A 437 -25.79 -35.88 16.97
C LEU A 437 -24.28 -35.72 17.16
N LYS A 438 -23.60 -36.82 17.55
CA LYS A 438 -22.14 -36.95 17.67
C LYS A 438 -21.51 -36.91 16.27
#